data_93c53fc6f43b8942c95efab5ebe2c72c
#
_entry.id   93c53fc6f43b8942c95efab5ebe2c72c
#
_cell.length_a   1.000
_cell.length_b   1.000
_cell.length_c   1.000
_cell.angle_alpha   90.00
_cell.angle_beta   90.00
_cell.angle_gamma   90.00
#
_symmetry.space_group_name_H-M   'P 1'
#
loop_
_entity.id
_entity.type
_entity.pdbx_description
1 polymer ?
#
loop_
_entity_poly.entity_id
_entity_poly.type
_entity_poly.pdbx_seq_one_letter_code
_entity_poly.pdbx_strand_id
1 'polypeptide(L)'
;MTIDDKGGSISLNSTNPFDHPVINPNFYTNEFDIFTMIESIKNTRAFMAAPAWKGYILGEEGAFASAQTDEEIEQYIRNTSATINHVSGTVRMGKTGKKGRGTGALNSDLTVKGTVGLRVVDASIFVSFFSPPLPLVNYFQTFV
;
A
#
# COMPACT_ATOMS: atom_id res chain seq x y z
N MET A 1 -4.37 -4.39 -2.13
CA MET A 1 -5.20 -4.30 -0.91
C MET A 1 -6.17 -5.43 -0.94
N THR A 2 -5.96 -6.25 -0.04
CA THR A 2 -6.74 -7.45 0.10
C THR A 2 -8.07 -7.16 0.74
N ILE A 3 -9.05 -7.92 0.33
CA ILE A 3 -10.40 -7.94 0.90
C ILE A 3 -10.35 -8.35 2.39
N ASP A 4 -9.24 -8.90 2.83
CA ASP A 4 -8.98 -9.21 4.24
C ASP A 4 -8.29 -8.01 4.91
N ASP A 5 -8.82 -7.54 6.03
CA ASP A 5 -8.36 -6.43 6.87
C ASP A 5 -6.90 -6.56 7.42
N LYS A 6 -6.02 -7.21 6.68
CA LYS A 6 -4.63 -7.47 7.05
C LYS A 6 -3.65 -6.47 6.41
N GLY A 7 -4.01 -5.21 6.41
CA GLY A 7 -3.09 -4.14 6.04
C GLY A 7 -1.88 -4.06 6.97
N GLY A 8 -0.93 -3.21 6.61
CA GLY A 8 0.20 -2.89 7.47
C GLY A 8 -0.21 -2.16 8.76
N SER A 9 0.75 -1.94 9.64
CA SER A 9 0.52 -1.26 10.91
C SER A 9 1.66 -0.32 11.27
N ILE A 10 1.32 0.73 12.00
CA ILE A 10 2.27 1.59 12.70
C ILE A 10 1.93 1.53 14.18
N SER A 11 2.92 1.24 15.01
CA SER A 11 2.75 1.16 16.46
C SER A 11 3.89 1.85 17.21
N LEU A 12 3.62 2.23 18.44
CA LEU A 12 4.66 2.78 19.31
C LEU A 12 5.67 1.69 19.65
N ASN A 13 6.96 2.03 19.56
CA ASN A 13 8.05 1.14 19.96
C ASN A 13 8.32 1.19 21.47
N SER A 14 8.14 2.37 22.07
CA SER A 14 8.34 2.61 23.50
C SER A 14 7.49 3.79 23.97
N THR A 15 7.64 4.16 25.25
CA THR A 15 7.05 5.38 25.83
C THR A 15 7.89 6.63 25.59
N ASN A 16 9.10 6.49 25.04
CA ASN A 16 9.95 7.61 24.68
C ASN A 16 9.50 8.19 23.33
N PRO A 17 9.06 9.47 23.25
CA PRO A 17 8.54 10.06 22.03
C PRO A 17 9.60 10.27 20.92
N PHE A 18 10.87 10.11 21.25
CA PHE A 18 11.98 10.23 20.29
C PHE A 18 12.35 8.90 19.62
N ASP A 19 11.81 7.80 20.10
CA ASP A 19 12.03 6.50 19.47
C ASP A 19 11.21 6.38 18.19
N HIS A 20 11.82 5.84 17.14
CA HIS A 20 11.12 5.58 15.90
C HIS A 20 9.99 4.56 16.10
N PRO A 21 8.82 4.76 15.48
CA PRO A 21 7.73 3.79 15.54
C PRO A 21 8.11 2.48 14.87
N VAL A 22 7.45 1.41 15.25
CA VAL A 22 7.50 0.14 14.52
C VAL A 22 6.55 0.25 13.34
N ILE A 23 7.11 0.15 12.14
CA ILE A 23 6.37 0.19 10.87
C ILE A 23 6.40 -1.20 10.25
N ASN A 24 5.25 -1.81 10.09
CA ASN A 24 5.09 -3.08 9.40
C ASN A 24 4.18 -2.88 8.18
N PRO A 25 4.71 -2.81 6.96
CA PRO A 25 3.90 -2.64 5.77
C PRO A 25 3.10 -3.89 5.40
N ASN A 26 3.47 -5.06 5.90
CA ASN A 26 2.80 -6.34 5.66
C ASN A 26 2.63 -6.67 4.18
N PHE A 27 3.67 -6.38 3.35
CA PHE A 27 3.63 -6.60 1.91
C PHE A 27 3.49 -8.07 1.55
N TYR A 28 2.72 -8.34 0.50
CA TYR A 28 2.58 -9.66 -0.16
C TYR A 28 2.20 -10.80 0.78
N THR A 29 1.43 -10.52 1.81
CA THR A 29 0.83 -11.56 2.66
C THR A 29 -0.43 -12.16 2.06
N ASN A 30 -0.95 -11.53 1.00
CA ASN A 30 -2.10 -12.01 0.24
C ASN A 30 -1.65 -12.48 -1.13
N GLU A 31 -2.18 -13.62 -1.56
CA GLU A 31 -1.88 -14.22 -2.86
C GLU A 31 -2.26 -13.31 -4.03
N PHE A 32 -3.32 -12.53 -3.89
CA PHE A 32 -3.74 -11.60 -4.93
C PHE A 32 -2.70 -10.50 -5.20
N ASP A 33 -2.05 -9.99 -4.15
CA ASP A 33 -1.06 -8.92 -4.29
C ASP A 33 0.17 -9.43 -5.06
N ILE A 34 0.67 -10.62 -4.71
CA ILE A 34 1.82 -11.19 -5.40
C ILE A 34 1.48 -11.60 -6.83
N PHE A 35 0.31 -12.21 -7.05
CA PHE A 35 -0.19 -12.51 -8.39
C PHE A 35 -0.24 -11.27 -9.28
N THR A 36 -0.82 -10.18 -8.76
CA THR A 36 -0.94 -8.92 -9.49
C THR A 36 0.42 -8.34 -9.85
N MET A 37 1.41 -8.45 -8.96
CA MET A 37 2.77 -7.96 -9.23
C MET A 37 3.47 -8.81 -10.29
N ILE A 38 3.33 -10.14 -10.25
CA ILE A 38 3.88 -11.03 -11.28
C ILE A 38 3.30 -10.69 -12.65
N GLU A 39 1.98 -10.58 -12.74
CA GLU A 39 1.31 -10.24 -13.99
C GLU A 39 1.67 -8.82 -14.48
N SER A 40 1.89 -7.88 -13.57
CA SER A 40 2.35 -6.53 -13.92
C SER A 40 3.75 -6.55 -14.54
N ILE A 41 4.66 -7.36 -14.04
CA ILE A 41 5.99 -7.53 -14.64
C ILE A 41 5.89 -8.16 -16.04
N LYS A 42 5.09 -9.22 -16.21
CA LYS A 42 4.88 -9.85 -17.51
C LYS A 42 4.30 -8.86 -18.53
N ASN A 43 3.30 -8.09 -18.13
CA ASN A 43 2.69 -7.06 -18.97
C ASN A 43 3.67 -5.94 -19.32
N THR A 44 4.52 -5.52 -18.37
CA THR A 44 5.57 -4.54 -18.61
C THR A 44 6.59 -5.06 -19.64
N ARG A 45 7.00 -6.31 -19.52
CA ARG A 45 7.89 -6.97 -20.49
C ARG A 45 7.26 -6.99 -21.90
N ALA A 46 6.00 -7.38 -21.99
CA ALA A 46 5.27 -7.39 -23.25
C ALA A 46 5.18 -5.97 -23.86
N PHE A 47 4.90 -4.96 -23.03
CA PHE A 47 4.86 -3.57 -23.48
C PHE A 47 6.23 -3.10 -23.98
N MET A 48 7.30 -3.40 -23.24
CA MET A 48 8.68 -2.99 -23.58
C MET A 48 9.23 -3.74 -24.81
N ALA A 49 8.68 -4.91 -25.15
CA ALA A 49 9.01 -5.66 -26.36
C ALA A 49 8.33 -5.12 -27.62
N ALA A 50 7.43 -4.14 -27.49
CA ALA A 50 6.71 -3.58 -28.65
C ALA A 50 7.67 -2.91 -29.64
N PRO A 51 7.40 -2.97 -30.97
CA PRO A 51 8.28 -2.40 -32.00
C PRO A 51 8.61 -0.91 -31.82
N ALA A 52 7.74 -0.15 -31.16
CA ALA A 52 7.95 1.26 -30.86
C ALA A 52 9.20 1.52 -30.00
N TRP A 53 9.63 0.54 -29.20
CA TRP A 53 10.79 0.64 -28.32
C TRP A 53 12.10 0.14 -28.97
N LYS A 54 12.04 -0.31 -30.22
CA LYS A 54 13.20 -0.83 -30.93
C LYS A 54 14.31 0.22 -31.04
N GLY A 55 15.47 -0.12 -30.52
CA GLY A 55 16.64 0.77 -30.49
C GLY A 55 16.71 1.70 -29.28
N TYR A 56 15.65 1.80 -28.48
CA TYR A 56 15.66 2.51 -27.18
C TYR A 56 15.92 1.55 -26.03
N ILE A 57 15.24 0.41 -26.01
CA ILE A 57 15.43 -0.62 -25.01
C ILE A 57 16.38 -1.67 -25.56
N LEU A 58 17.52 -1.84 -24.92
CA LEU A 58 18.56 -2.78 -25.33
C LEU A 58 18.39 -4.16 -24.67
N GLY A 59 17.79 -4.21 -23.50
CA GLY A 59 17.55 -5.43 -22.75
C GLY A 59 17.26 -5.16 -21.26
N GLU A 60 16.98 -6.23 -20.55
CA GLU A 60 16.89 -6.22 -19.08
C GLU A 60 18.26 -6.44 -18.46
N GLU A 61 18.49 -5.97 -17.24
CA GLU A 61 19.76 -6.10 -16.54
C GLU A 61 19.62 -6.74 -15.15
N GLY A 62 20.73 -7.34 -14.70
CA GLY A 62 20.90 -7.80 -13.33
C GLY A 62 19.90 -8.89 -12.92
N ALA A 63 19.49 -8.84 -11.66
CA ALA A 63 18.57 -9.81 -11.07
C ALA A 63 17.20 -9.83 -11.73
N PHE A 64 16.76 -8.71 -12.30
CA PHE A 64 15.50 -8.64 -13.04
C PHE A 64 15.56 -9.46 -14.32
N ALA A 65 16.65 -9.37 -15.07
CA ALA A 65 16.87 -10.17 -16.29
C ALA A 65 16.93 -11.68 -16.01
N SER A 66 17.37 -12.06 -14.82
CA SER A 66 17.49 -13.48 -14.42
C SER A 66 16.16 -14.11 -13.99
N ALA A 67 15.19 -13.29 -13.59
CA ALA A 67 13.89 -13.76 -13.08
C ALA A 67 12.93 -14.01 -14.25
N GLN A 68 12.85 -15.26 -14.74
CA GLN A 68 12.07 -15.63 -15.93
C GLN A 68 10.83 -16.46 -15.59
N THR A 69 10.85 -17.29 -14.57
CA THR A 69 9.68 -18.06 -14.10
C THR A 69 8.87 -17.27 -13.10
N ASP A 70 7.63 -17.67 -12.84
CA ASP A 70 6.78 -17.01 -11.86
C ASP A 70 7.37 -17.05 -10.46
N GLU A 71 8.02 -18.14 -10.09
CA GLU A 71 8.70 -18.31 -8.81
C GLU A 71 9.92 -17.38 -8.69
N GLU A 72 10.70 -17.25 -9.75
CA GLU A 72 11.86 -16.34 -9.77
C GLU A 72 11.42 -14.88 -9.75
N ILE A 73 10.34 -14.54 -10.46
CA ILE A 73 9.72 -13.22 -10.44
C ILE A 73 9.18 -12.91 -9.04
N GLU A 74 8.48 -13.85 -8.40
CA GLU A 74 8.02 -13.69 -7.02
C GLU A 74 9.19 -13.42 -6.07
N GLN A 75 10.24 -14.21 -6.17
CA GLN A 75 11.43 -14.04 -5.33
C GLN A 75 12.10 -12.67 -5.56
N TYR A 76 12.19 -12.25 -6.82
CA TYR A 76 12.67 -10.92 -7.17
C TYR A 76 11.81 -9.82 -6.54
N ILE A 77 10.48 -9.90 -6.68
CA ILE A 77 9.53 -8.95 -6.09
C ILE A 77 9.75 -8.85 -4.58
N ARG A 78 9.78 -9.98 -3.87
CA ARG A 78 9.93 -10.00 -2.41
C ARG A 78 11.25 -9.40 -1.94
N ASN A 79 12.31 -9.55 -2.72
CA ASN A 79 13.64 -9.05 -2.37
C ASN A 79 13.87 -7.58 -2.72
N THR A 80 13.14 -7.04 -3.70
CA THR A 80 13.42 -5.71 -4.25
C THR A 80 12.30 -4.69 -4.05
N SER A 81 11.11 -5.12 -3.62
CA SER A 81 10.03 -4.19 -3.37
C SER A 81 10.34 -3.24 -2.23
N ALA A 82 10.00 -1.98 -2.46
CA ALA A 82 10.14 -0.92 -1.47
C ALA A 82 8.89 -0.04 -1.45
N THR A 83 8.68 0.64 -0.34
CA THR A 83 7.61 1.63 -0.23
C THR A 83 7.97 2.89 -1.00
N ILE A 84 6.96 3.55 -1.60
CA ILE A 84 7.08 4.91 -2.13
C ILE A 84 6.83 5.98 -1.06
N ASN A 85 6.80 5.58 0.21
CA ASN A 85 6.62 6.43 1.39
C ASN A 85 5.28 7.20 1.45
N HIS A 86 4.24 6.65 0.85
CA HIS A 86 2.88 7.20 0.90
C HIS A 86 2.00 6.41 1.85
N VAL A 87 2.31 6.50 3.14
CA VAL A 87 1.52 5.85 4.20
C VAL A 87 0.11 6.43 4.23
N SER A 88 -0.90 5.57 4.19
CA SER A 88 -2.30 5.97 4.20
C SER A 88 -3.15 5.07 5.11
N GLY A 89 -4.27 5.59 5.61
CA GLY A 89 -5.25 4.81 6.37
C GLY A 89 -4.89 4.49 7.82
N THR A 90 -3.72 4.92 8.32
CA THR A 90 -3.26 4.62 9.70
C THR A 90 -3.99 5.43 10.77
N VAL A 91 -4.54 6.61 10.41
CA VAL A 91 -5.34 7.48 11.29
C VAL A 91 -6.68 7.80 10.62
N ARG A 92 -7.36 6.78 10.14
CA ARG A 92 -8.56 6.93 9.30
C ARG A 92 -9.72 7.62 10.00
N MET A 93 -10.51 8.34 9.23
CA MET A 93 -11.81 8.84 9.65
C MET A 93 -12.79 7.69 9.86
N GLY A 94 -13.76 7.89 10.72
CA GLY A 94 -14.82 6.90 10.91
C GLY A 94 -15.96 7.41 11.76
N LYS A 95 -17.10 6.73 11.69
CA LYS A 95 -18.29 7.10 12.47
C LYS A 95 -17.99 7.11 13.97
N THR A 96 -18.52 8.09 14.67
CA THR A 96 -18.51 8.09 16.13
C THR A 96 -19.54 7.06 16.59
N GLY A 97 -19.08 5.98 17.22
CA GLY A 97 -19.95 4.94 17.73
C GLY A 97 -20.50 5.29 19.11
N LYS A 98 -21.59 4.59 19.52
CA LYS A 98 -22.10 4.67 20.89
C LYS A 98 -20.99 4.25 21.86
N LYS A 99 -20.81 5.02 22.95
CA LYS A 99 -19.77 4.81 23.98
C LYS A 99 -18.31 4.91 23.47
N GLY A 100 -18.03 5.77 22.46
CA GLY A 100 -16.67 5.98 21.95
C GLY A 100 -16.10 4.82 21.11
N ARG A 101 -16.87 3.78 20.82
CA ARG A 101 -16.48 2.63 20.02
C ARG A 101 -16.82 2.85 18.53
N GLY A 102 -16.35 3.95 17.95
CA GLY A 102 -16.51 4.19 16.52
C GLY A 102 -15.39 3.53 15.70
N THR A 103 -15.61 3.39 14.41
CA THR A 103 -14.56 3.02 13.47
C THR A 103 -13.68 4.23 13.18
N GLY A 104 -12.35 4.05 13.15
CA GLY A 104 -11.40 5.12 12.86
C GLY A 104 -11.08 6.03 14.05
N ALA A 105 -9.95 6.73 13.96
CA ALA A 105 -9.41 7.61 14.99
C ALA A 105 -9.95 9.04 14.90
N LEU A 106 -10.44 9.46 13.71
CA LEU A 106 -10.90 10.82 13.45
C LEU A 106 -12.41 10.90 13.25
N ASN A 107 -12.95 12.07 13.56
CA ASN A 107 -14.27 12.51 13.13
C ASN A 107 -14.23 13.00 11.67
N SER A 108 -15.40 13.25 11.06
CA SER A 108 -15.52 13.73 9.67
C SER A 108 -14.95 15.13 9.45
N ASP A 109 -14.75 15.91 10.50
CA ASP A 109 -14.13 17.22 10.50
C ASP A 109 -12.60 17.17 10.77
N LEU A 110 -12.01 15.98 10.68
CA LEU A 110 -10.59 15.67 10.90
C LEU A 110 -10.10 15.81 12.34
N THR A 111 -10.99 16.06 13.29
CA THR A 111 -10.61 16.13 14.71
C THR A 111 -10.31 14.74 15.27
N VAL A 112 -9.28 14.64 16.09
CA VAL A 112 -8.91 13.39 16.78
C VAL A 112 -9.94 13.12 17.87
N LYS A 113 -10.57 11.94 17.84
CA LYS A 113 -11.57 11.54 18.83
C LYS A 113 -10.98 11.51 20.25
N GLY A 114 -11.72 12.07 21.19
CA GLY A 114 -11.29 12.14 22.61
C GLY A 114 -10.32 13.27 22.94
N THR A 115 -10.01 14.14 21.97
CA THR A 115 -9.17 15.33 22.18
C THR A 115 -9.93 16.61 21.82
N VAL A 116 -9.40 17.77 22.22
CA VAL A 116 -9.94 19.07 21.88
C VAL A 116 -8.92 19.83 21.03
N GLY A 117 -9.33 20.31 19.85
CA GLY A 117 -8.53 21.18 18.99
C GLY A 117 -7.42 20.47 18.19
N LEU A 118 -7.21 19.17 18.36
CA LEU A 118 -6.21 18.41 17.58
C LEU A 118 -6.82 17.87 16.29
N ARG A 119 -6.13 18.06 15.17
CA ARG A 119 -6.49 17.52 13.85
C ARG A 119 -5.32 16.82 13.20
N VAL A 120 -5.63 15.84 12.35
CA VAL A 120 -4.68 15.21 11.43
C VAL A 120 -5.12 15.50 10.01
N VAL A 121 -4.18 15.97 9.16
CA VAL A 121 -4.46 16.45 7.79
C VAL A 121 -3.36 15.95 6.85
N ASP A 122 -3.30 14.65 6.64
CA ASP A 122 -2.40 14.01 5.68
C ASP A 122 -3.06 12.72 5.12
N ALA A 123 -2.35 11.97 4.29
CA ALA A 123 -2.89 10.76 3.65
C ALA A 123 -3.32 9.67 4.65
N SER A 124 -2.89 9.72 5.90
CA SER A 124 -3.28 8.75 6.94
C SER A 124 -4.77 8.77 7.28
N ILE A 125 -5.46 9.88 6.97
CA ILE A 125 -6.90 10.06 7.26
C ILE A 125 -7.83 9.23 6.37
N PHE A 126 -7.36 8.76 5.22
CA PHE A 126 -8.21 8.06 4.26
C PHE A 126 -8.75 6.74 4.84
N VAL A 127 -10.06 6.55 4.69
CA VAL A 127 -10.80 5.44 5.32
C VAL A 127 -10.67 4.15 4.54
N SER A 128 -10.78 4.27 3.24
CA SER A 128 -10.67 3.20 2.25
C SER A 128 -10.85 3.86 0.89
N PHE A 129 -10.07 3.44 -0.06
CA PHE A 129 -10.32 3.81 -1.45
C PHE A 129 -11.40 2.93 -2.10
N PHE A 130 -12.11 2.11 -1.29
CA PHE A 130 -13.17 1.23 -1.74
C PHE A 130 -14.50 1.52 -1.06
N SER A 131 -15.37 2.10 -1.82
CA SER A 131 -16.81 1.87 -1.72
C SER A 131 -17.25 1.29 -3.06
N PRO A 132 -17.87 0.12 -3.12
CA PRO A 132 -18.46 -0.37 -4.36
C PRO A 132 -19.69 0.49 -4.70
N PRO A 133 -20.06 0.71 -6.00
CA PRO A 133 -19.49 0.10 -7.19
C PRO A 133 -19.05 1.15 -8.23
N LEU A 134 -17.79 1.54 -8.25
CA LEU A 134 -17.24 2.28 -9.39
C LEU A 134 -15.96 1.56 -9.87
N PRO A 135 -15.95 1.03 -11.11
CA PRO A 135 -14.85 0.20 -11.61
C PRO A 135 -13.58 0.98 -12.00
N LEU A 136 -13.48 2.27 -11.66
CA LEU A 136 -12.38 3.12 -12.10
C LEU A 136 -11.49 3.67 -10.97
N VAL A 137 -11.71 3.32 -9.72
CA VAL A 137 -10.93 3.86 -8.59
C VAL A 137 -9.90 2.86 -8.04
N ASN A 138 -9.74 1.71 -8.69
CA ASN A 138 -8.85 0.64 -8.22
C ASN A 138 -7.35 0.89 -8.46
N TYR A 139 -6.95 2.05 -9.02
CA TYR A 139 -5.56 2.29 -9.39
C TYR A 139 -4.71 3.05 -8.36
N PHE A 140 -5.27 3.46 -7.25
CA PHE A 140 -4.52 4.15 -6.19
C PHE A 140 -4.58 3.43 -4.87
N GLN A 141 -4.46 2.11 -4.90
CA GLN A 141 -4.12 1.42 -3.67
C GLN A 141 -2.63 1.35 -3.51
N THR A 142 -2.33 2.22 -2.79
CA THR A 142 -1.15 2.57 -2.07
C THR A 142 -0.54 1.43 -1.34
N PHE A 143 0.61 1.22 -1.74
CA PHE A 143 1.66 0.60 -0.98
C PHE A 143 1.85 1.36 0.34
N VAL A 144 1.62 0.74 1.46
CA VAL A 144 2.04 1.22 2.77
C VAL A 144 3.53 1.08 2.87
#